data_8b8281148817b38929938868965c1aa6
#
_entry.id   8b8281148817b38929938868965c1aa6
#
_cell.length_a   1.000
_cell.length_b   1.000
_cell.length_c   1.000
_cell.angle_alpha   90.00
_cell.angle_beta   90.00
_cell.angle_gamma   90.00
#
_symmetry.space_group_name_H-M   'P 1'
#
loop_
_entity.id
_entity.type
_entity.pdbx_description
1 polymer ?
#
loop_
_entity_poly.entity_id
_entity_poly.type
_entity_poly.pdbx_seq_one_letter_code
_entity_poly.pdbx_strand_id
1 'polypeptide(L)'
;GVVQVVSRLFDLVHPTRAYFGEKDFQQLAIIQHMVSRSSMADRFRDIQIIPCPIVREESGLALSSRNERLSEQEKNIAVAISQTLFSSLEWAKTMSVADVQQRVIDTINAIDGLEVEYYEIVDKTTLQPTTTFQNAIGCVTVYCGPVRLIDNIQY
;
A
#
# COMPACT_ATOMS: atom_id res chain seq x y z
N GLY A 1 -6.53 -17.32 4.94
CA GLY A 1 -6.01 -16.01 4.55
C GLY A 1 -5.34 -16.05 3.17
N VAL A 2 -4.73 -14.91 2.77
CA VAL A 2 -4.10 -14.73 1.44
C VAL A 2 -3.14 -15.86 1.08
N VAL A 3 -2.26 -16.27 1.97
CA VAL A 3 -1.29 -17.36 1.76
C VAL A 3 -2.00 -18.66 1.33
N GLN A 4 -3.08 -19.04 2.00
CA GLN A 4 -3.80 -20.27 1.67
C GLN A 4 -4.44 -20.24 0.27
N VAL A 5 -5.01 -19.11 -0.10
CA VAL A 5 -5.66 -18.97 -1.42
C VAL A 5 -4.60 -18.94 -2.52
N VAL A 6 -3.57 -18.11 -2.37
CA VAL A 6 -2.52 -17.94 -3.38
C VAL A 6 -1.70 -19.23 -3.54
N SER A 7 -1.37 -19.93 -2.43
CA SER A 7 -0.66 -21.20 -2.54
C SER A 7 -1.45 -22.26 -3.32
N ARG A 8 -2.77 -22.34 -3.13
CA ARG A 8 -3.63 -23.23 -3.91
C ARG A 8 -3.69 -22.85 -5.39
N LEU A 9 -3.74 -21.55 -5.68
CA LEU A 9 -3.70 -21.08 -7.08
C LEU A 9 -2.36 -21.44 -7.74
N PHE A 10 -1.26 -21.28 -7.02
CA PHE A 10 0.07 -21.67 -7.53
C PHE A 10 0.18 -23.18 -7.77
N ASP A 11 -0.41 -24.00 -6.91
CA ASP A 11 -0.46 -25.45 -7.11
C ASP A 11 -1.29 -25.87 -8.31
N LEU A 12 -2.35 -25.14 -8.61
CA LEU A 12 -3.23 -25.47 -9.74
C LEU A 12 -2.65 -25.00 -11.07
N VAL A 13 -2.06 -23.80 -11.08
CA VAL A 13 -1.62 -23.14 -12.33
C VAL A 13 -0.17 -23.40 -12.65
N HIS A 14 0.69 -23.66 -11.63
CA HIS A 14 2.14 -23.78 -11.75
C HIS A 14 2.77 -22.65 -12.58
N PRO A 15 2.55 -21.36 -12.23
CA PRO A 15 3.04 -20.26 -13.02
C PRO A 15 4.55 -20.11 -12.89
N THR A 16 5.23 -19.67 -13.95
CA THR A 16 6.63 -19.23 -13.87
C THR A 16 6.75 -17.82 -13.33
N ARG A 17 5.72 -16.99 -13.55
CA ARG A 17 5.64 -15.60 -13.07
C ARG A 17 4.26 -15.31 -12.53
N ALA A 18 4.20 -14.60 -11.41
CA ALA A 18 2.96 -14.10 -10.82
C ALA A 18 3.08 -12.60 -10.55
N TYR A 19 2.12 -11.83 -11.06
CA TYR A 19 2.13 -10.37 -11.02
C TYR A 19 1.22 -9.87 -9.92
N PHE A 20 1.74 -9.00 -9.05
CA PHE A 20 0.99 -8.42 -7.93
C PHE A 20 1.17 -6.91 -7.88
N GLY A 21 0.05 -6.19 -7.71
CA GLY A 21 0.09 -4.73 -7.60
C GLY A 21 0.73 -4.27 -6.29
N GLU A 22 1.63 -3.29 -6.39
CA GLU A 22 2.28 -2.65 -5.22
C GLU A 22 1.29 -1.86 -4.37
N LYS A 23 0.10 -1.56 -4.86
CA LYS A 23 -0.94 -0.88 -4.09
C LYS A 23 -1.32 -1.66 -2.82
N ASP A 24 -1.43 -2.98 -2.92
CA ASP A 24 -1.66 -3.89 -1.79
C ASP A 24 -0.31 -4.40 -1.26
N PHE A 25 0.57 -3.47 -0.85
CA PHE A 25 1.98 -3.75 -0.53
C PHE A 25 2.16 -4.85 0.52
N GLN A 26 1.37 -4.85 1.59
CA GLN A 26 1.44 -5.87 2.63
C GLN A 26 1.13 -7.27 2.07
N GLN A 27 0.16 -7.38 1.16
CA GLN A 27 -0.15 -8.63 0.48
C GLN A 27 1.02 -9.09 -0.39
N LEU A 28 1.60 -8.19 -1.18
CA LEU A 28 2.78 -8.47 -2.00
C LEU A 28 3.95 -8.99 -1.14
N ALA A 29 4.26 -8.31 -0.05
CA ALA A 29 5.34 -8.69 0.86
C ALA A 29 5.12 -10.07 1.49
N ILE A 30 3.90 -10.38 1.90
CA ILE A 30 3.52 -11.70 2.44
C ILE A 30 3.72 -12.80 1.37
N ILE A 31 3.35 -12.55 0.13
CA ILE A 31 3.49 -13.51 -0.97
C ILE A 31 4.97 -13.71 -1.33
N GLN A 32 5.75 -12.64 -1.39
CA GLN A 32 7.19 -12.72 -1.59
C GLN A 32 7.87 -13.53 -0.48
N HIS A 33 7.47 -13.32 0.78
CA HIS A 33 7.97 -14.10 1.90
C HIS A 33 7.58 -15.58 1.76
N MET A 34 6.36 -15.89 1.35
CA MET A 34 5.86 -17.24 1.15
C MET A 34 6.73 -18.03 0.16
N VAL A 35 7.09 -17.43 -0.97
CA VAL A 35 7.87 -18.12 -2.03
C VAL A 35 9.37 -18.16 -1.76
N SER A 36 9.91 -17.30 -0.88
CA SER A 36 11.35 -17.15 -0.70
C SER A 36 11.88 -17.58 0.65
N ARG A 37 11.08 -17.50 1.72
CA ARG A 37 11.56 -17.64 3.11
C ARG A 37 10.70 -18.51 4.02
N SER A 38 9.48 -18.84 3.61
CA SER A 38 8.60 -19.69 4.42
C SER A 38 8.96 -21.17 4.31
N SER A 39 8.32 -22.01 5.11
CA SER A 39 8.37 -23.48 4.96
C SER A 39 7.84 -23.97 3.60
N MET A 40 7.18 -23.10 2.84
CA MET A 40 6.66 -23.38 1.50
C MET A 40 7.64 -22.98 0.38
N ALA A 41 8.78 -22.35 0.72
CA ALA A 41 9.75 -21.84 -0.27
C ALA A 41 10.24 -22.93 -1.23
N ASP A 42 10.50 -24.13 -0.77
CA ASP A 42 10.92 -25.24 -1.63
C ASP A 42 9.88 -25.65 -2.67
N ARG A 43 8.60 -25.49 -2.33
CA ARG A 43 7.45 -25.79 -3.20
C ARG A 43 7.27 -24.77 -4.31
N PHE A 44 7.61 -23.51 -4.06
CA PHE A 44 7.33 -22.37 -4.95
C PHE A 44 8.58 -21.64 -5.42
N ARG A 45 9.79 -22.21 -5.23
CA ARG A 45 11.08 -21.56 -5.52
C ARG A 45 11.24 -21.06 -6.96
N ASP A 46 10.56 -21.72 -7.91
CA ASP A 46 10.68 -21.42 -9.34
C ASP A 46 9.70 -20.31 -9.78
N ILE A 47 8.81 -19.87 -8.87
CA ILE A 47 7.84 -18.83 -9.17
C ILE A 47 8.47 -17.46 -8.90
N GLN A 48 8.54 -16.65 -9.94
CA GLN A 48 8.97 -15.25 -9.83
C GLN A 48 7.77 -14.36 -9.48
N ILE A 49 7.84 -13.67 -8.35
CA ILE A 49 6.85 -12.65 -7.99
C ILE A 49 7.28 -11.31 -8.59
N ILE A 50 6.45 -10.78 -9.48
CA ILE A 50 6.71 -9.53 -10.20
C ILE A 50 5.82 -8.43 -9.60
N PRO A 51 6.40 -7.44 -8.88
CA PRO A 51 5.66 -6.28 -8.43
C PRO A 51 5.25 -5.41 -9.61
N CYS A 52 4.02 -4.92 -9.60
CA CYS A 52 3.48 -3.99 -10.60
C CYS A 52 3.23 -2.64 -9.96
N PRO A 53 3.76 -1.54 -10.52
CA PRO A 53 3.55 -0.20 -9.99
C PRO A 53 2.08 0.16 -9.80
N ILE A 54 1.80 1.05 -8.85
CA ILE A 54 0.46 1.58 -8.63
C ILE A 54 0.00 2.34 -9.88
N VAL A 55 -1.12 1.92 -10.44
CA VAL A 55 -1.81 2.67 -11.49
C VAL A 55 -2.72 3.70 -10.83
N ARG A 56 -2.68 4.94 -11.32
CA ARG A 56 -3.50 6.04 -10.82
C ARG A 56 -4.38 6.60 -11.94
N GLU A 57 -5.53 7.14 -11.54
CA GLU A 57 -6.37 7.96 -12.41
C GLU A 57 -5.60 9.27 -12.75
N GLU A 58 -6.05 10.02 -13.77
CA GLU A 58 -5.46 11.34 -14.12
C GLU A 58 -5.47 12.31 -12.93
N SER A 59 -6.46 12.19 -12.06
CA SER A 59 -6.57 12.93 -10.80
C SER A 59 -5.47 12.63 -9.78
N GLY A 60 -4.77 11.50 -9.92
CA GLY A 60 -3.79 10.97 -8.96
C GLY A 60 -4.36 9.92 -7.99
N LEU A 61 -5.68 9.73 -7.96
CA LEU A 61 -6.32 8.72 -7.11
C LEU A 61 -5.85 7.32 -7.51
N ALA A 62 -5.42 6.50 -6.55
CA ALA A 62 -5.01 5.12 -6.81
C ALA A 62 -6.18 4.31 -7.37
N LEU A 63 -5.98 3.64 -8.51
CA LEU A 63 -7.03 2.92 -9.21
C LEU A 63 -7.52 1.73 -8.36
N SER A 64 -8.84 1.66 -8.19
CA SER A 64 -9.50 0.61 -7.43
C SER A 64 -10.95 0.44 -7.88
N SER A 65 -11.45 -0.80 -7.90
CA SER A 65 -12.88 -1.05 -8.08
C SER A 65 -13.75 -0.40 -6.99
N ARG A 66 -13.19 -0.10 -5.83
CA ARG A 66 -13.90 0.64 -4.76
C ARG A 66 -14.19 2.08 -5.14
N ASN A 67 -13.44 2.68 -6.08
CA ASN A 67 -13.67 4.04 -6.55
C ASN A 67 -15.05 4.19 -7.24
N GLU A 68 -15.59 3.10 -7.80
CA GLU A 68 -16.94 3.09 -8.38
C GLU A 68 -18.05 3.34 -7.34
N ARG A 69 -17.75 3.15 -6.05
CA ARG A 69 -18.67 3.38 -4.95
C ARG A 69 -18.65 4.81 -4.42
N LEU A 70 -17.71 5.61 -4.90
CA LEU A 70 -17.56 7.03 -4.55
C LEU A 70 -18.42 7.88 -5.51
N SER A 71 -19.08 8.88 -4.96
CA SER A 71 -19.63 9.97 -5.75
C SER A 71 -18.51 10.80 -6.39
N GLU A 72 -18.83 11.60 -7.41
CA GLU A 72 -17.83 12.51 -8.03
C GLU A 72 -17.23 13.49 -7.01
N GLN A 73 -18.03 13.97 -6.05
CA GLN A 73 -17.53 14.81 -4.97
C GLN A 73 -16.55 14.06 -4.07
N GLU A 74 -16.87 12.84 -3.67
CA GLU A 74 -15.99 12.00 -2.85
C GLU A 74 -14.70 11.62 -3.59
N LYS A 75 -14.75 11.35 -4.89
CA LYS A 75 -13.53 11.12 -5.69
C LYS A 75 -12.62 12.34 -5.68
N ASN A 76 -13.18 13.54 -5.85
CA ASN A 76 -12.40 14.78 -5.80
C ASN A 76 -11.74 15.01 -4.44
N ILE A 77 -12.43 14.67 -3.36
CA ILE A 77 -11.91 14.76 -1.99
C ILE A 77 -10.82 13.70 -1.78
N ALA A 78 -11.05 12.46 -2.24
CA ALA A 78 -10.13 11.33 -2.06
C ALA A 78 -8.76 11.53 -2.75
N VAL A 79 -8.67 12.38 -3.77
CA VAL A 79 -7.39 12.76 -4.42
C VAL A 79 -6.39 13.33 -3.42
N ALA A 80 -6.86 14.00 -2.38
CA ALA A 80 -6.01 14.56 -1.33
C ALA A 80 -5.16 13.49 -0.60
N ILE A 81 -5.59 12.23 -0.61
CA ILE A 81 -4.82 11.12 -0.02
C ILE A 81 -3.48 11.00 -0.76
N SER A 82 -3.49 10.81 -2.07
CA SER A 82 -2.27 10.68 -2.86
C SER A 82 -1.44 11.96 -2.85
N GLN A 83 -2.06 13.14 -2.93
CA GLN A 83 -1.37 14.42 -2.86
C GLN A 83 -0.62 14.59 -1.53
N THR A 84 -1.23 14.20 -0.41
CA THR A 84 -0.59 14.23 0.90
C THR A 84 0.58 13.26 0.97
N LEU A 85 0.42 12.04 0.44
CA LEU A 85 1.50 11.06 0.37
C LEU A 85 2.68 11.58 -0.45
N PHE A 86 2.45 12.16 -1.62
CA PHE A 86 3.52 12.76 -2.41
C PHE A 86 4.19 13.93 -1.70
N SER A 87 3.41 14.78 -1.01
CA SER A 87 3.97 15.87 -0.21
C SER A 87 4.84 15.37 0.94
N SER A 88 4.54 14.20 1.48
CA SER A 88 5.32 13.61 2.57
C SER A 88 6.76 13.27 2.18
N LEU A 89 7.05 13.05 0.89
CA LEU A 89 8.42 12.85 0.40
C LEU A 89 9.28 14.11 0.60
N GLU A 90 8.69 15.30 0.43
CA GLU A 90 9.41 16.55 0.71
C GLU A 90 9.60 16.76 2.22
N TRP A 91 8.58 16.44 3.02
CA TRP A 91 8.68 16.54 4.48
C TRP A 91 9.75 15.60 5.06
N ALA A 92 9.90 14.40 4.47
CA ALA A 92 10.89 13.42 4.89
C ALA A 92 12.35 13.91 4.76
N LYS A 93 12.60 14.95 3.96
CA LYS A 93 13.95 15.54 3.82
C LYS A 93 14.40 16.28 5.07
N THR A 94 13.49 16.76 5.91
CA THR A 94 13.79 17.63 7.05
C THR A 94 13.14 17.22 8.36
N MET A 95 12.20 16.27 8.33
CA MET A 95 11.43 15.84 9.50
C MET A 95 11.77 14.40 9.89
N SER A 96 11.53 14.04 11.12
CA SER A 96 11.61 12.65 11.57
C SER A 96 10.49 11.79 10.98
N VAL A 97 10.66 10.45 10.99
CA VAL A 97 9.61 9.51 10.56
C VAL A 97 8.32 9.72 11.37
N ALA A 98 8.43 9.88 12.68
CA ALA A 98 7.28 10.11 13.55
C ALA A 98 6.54 11.43 13.23
N ASP A 99 7.28 12.51 12.94
CA ASP A 99 6.68 13.80 12.60
C ASP A 99 6.00 13.77 11.23
N VAL A 100 6.61 13.10 10.24
CA VAL A 100 5.98 12.90 8.92
C VAL A 100 4.72 12.08 9.06
N GLN A 101 4.77 11.00 9.83
CA GLN A 101 3.60 10.14 10.06
C GLN A 101 2.44 10.94 10.68
N GLN A 102 2.71 11.71 11.73
CA GLN A 102 1.67 12.53 12.36
C GLN A 102 1.13 13.60 11.40
N ARG A 103 2.02 14.27 10.67
CA ARG A 103 1.63 15.30 9.71
C ARG A 103 0.75 14.79 8.59
N VAL A 104 1.02 13.58 8.06
CA VAL A 104 0.16 12.93 7.05
C VAL A 104 -1.23 12.70 7.62
N ILE A 105 -1.32 12.12 8.83
CA ILE A 105 -2.59 11.85 9.50
C ILE A 105 -3.39 13.14 9.69
N ASP A 106 -2.76 14.17 10.25
CA ASP A 106 -3.41 15.45 10.54
C ASP A 106 -3.86 16.15 9.25
N THR A 107 -3.03 16.11 8.20
CA THR A 107 -3.35 16.74 6.92
C THR A 107 -4.56 16.09 6.26
N ILE A 108 -4.64 14.76 6.26
CA ILE A 108 -5.79 14.04 5.68
C ILE A 108 -7.04 14.23 6.53
N ASN A 109 -6.92 14.11 7.86
CA ASN A 109 -8.07 14.28 8.77
C ASN A 109 -8.61 15.72 8.83
N ALA A 110 -7.84 16.72 8.40
CA ALA A 110 -8.32 18.10 8.27
C ALA A 110 -9.31 18.28 7.10
N ILE A 111 -9.43 17.29 6.22
CA ILE A 111 -10.30 17.34 5.06
C ILE A 111 -11.65 16.72 5.41
N ASP A 112 -12.71 17.52 5.31
CA ASP A 112 -14.06 17.03 5.57
C ASP A 112 -14.44 15.87 4.63
N GLY A 113 -14.92 14.79 5.20
CA GLY A 113 -15.26 13.56 4.47
C GLY A 113 -14.15 12.50 4.41
N LEU A 114 -12.94 12.79 4.94
CA LEU A 114 -11.87 11.80 5.08
C LEU A 114 -11.59 11.50 6.56
N GLU A 115 -11.35 10.23 6.86
CA GLU A 115 -10.95 9.75 8.18
C GLU A 115 -9.83 8.70 8.03
N VAL A 116 -8.65 9.00 8.56
CA VAL A 116 -7.53 8.06 8.56
C VAL A 116 -7.78 6.95 9.56
N GLU A 117 -7.90 5.70 9.10
CA GLU A 117 -7.94 4.53 9.96
C GLU A 117 -6.56 4.24 10.54
N TYR A 118 -5.53 4.27 9.69
CA TYR A 118 -4.13 4.27 10.09
C TYR A 118 -3.24 4.83 8.98
N TYR A 119 -2.08 5.33 9.38
CA TYR A 119 -0.93 5.55 8.53
C TYR A 119 0.32 5.11 9.26
N GLU A 120 1.07 4.19 8.67
CA GLU A 120 2.29 3.65 9.26
C GLU A 120 3.43 3.68 8.25
N ILE A 121 4.60 4.09 8.71
CA ILE A 121 5.85 4.03 7.96
C ILE A 121 6.65 2.84 8.49
N VAL A 122 6.85 1.85 7.63
CA VAL A 122 7.48 0.58 7.97
C VAL A 122 8.65 0.28 7.04
N ASP A 123 9.58 -0.56 7.50
CA ASP A 123 10.61 -1.13 6.65
C ASP A 123 9.99 -2.09 5.62
N LYS A 124 10.35 -1.94 4.34
CA LYS A 124 9.76 -2.73 3.24
C LYS A 124 10.05 -4.23 3.32
N THR A 125 11.12 -4.60 3.98
CA THR A 125 11.57 -6.00 4.07
C THR A 125 10.96 -6.72 5.26
N THR A 126 10.91 -6.05 6.42
CA THR A 126 10.47 -6.65 7.68
C THR A 126 9.01 -6.36 8.00
N LEU A 127 8.42 -5.33 7.39
CA LEU A 127 7.11 -4.77 7.71
C LEU A 127 6.99 -4.29 9.17
N GLN A 128 8.12 -4.03 9.82
CA GLN A 128 8.15 -3.49 11.17
C GLN A 128 8.27 -1.97 11.15
N PRO A 129 7.73 -1.26 12.16
CA PRO A 129 7.93 0.17 12.29
C PRO A 129 9.42 0.54 12.21
N THR A 130 9.72 1.64 11.53
CA THR A 130 11.09 2.13 11.34
C THR A 130 11.21 3.58 11.81
N THR A 131 12.43 3.97 12.19
CA THR A 131 12.78 5.36 12.53
C THR A 131 13.60 6.05 11.44
N THR A 132 13.79 5.39 10.32
CA THR A 132 14.55 5.91 9.16
C THR A 132 13.74 5.73 7.87
N PHE A 133 13.92 6.64 6.92
CA PHE A 133 13.29 6.53 5.61
C PHE A 133 14.03 5.59 4.64
N GLN A 134 15.21 5.12 5.03
CA GLN A 134 15.94 4.16 4.22
C GLN A 134 15.15 2.84 4.14
N ASN A 135 14.85 2.40 2.92
CA ASN A 135 14.05 1.18 2.66
C ASN A 135 12.66 1.23 3.31
N ALA A 136 12.06 2.41 3.41
CA ALA A 136 10.77 2.60 4.07
C ALA A 136 9.61 2.73 3.07
N ILE A 137 8.42 2.39 3.54
CA ILE A 137 7.15 2.59 2.84
C ILE A 137 6.10 3.10 3.83
N GLY A 138 5.37 4.14 3.45
CA GLY A 138 4.21 4.61 4.18
C GLY A 138 2.94 3.98 3.62
N CYS A 139 2.22 3.24 4.44
CA CYS A 139 0.95 2.59 4.08
C CYS A 139 -0.21 3.30 4.76
N VAL A 140 -1.18 3.75 3.99
CA VAL A 140 -2.35 4.47 4.49
C VAL A 140 -3.62 3.71 4.24
N THR A 141 -4.54 3.79 5.20
CA THR A 141 -5.94 3.44 5.03
C THR A 141 -6.81 4.61 5.48
N VAL A 142 -7.71 5.02 4.61
CA VAL A 142 -8.59 6.17 4.81
C VAL A 142 -10.02 5.79 4.48
N TYR A 143 -10.95 6.17 5.33
CA TYR A 143 -12.37 6.15 4.99
C TYR A 143 -12.73 7.46 4.27
N CYS A 144 -13.38 7.31 3.12
CA CYS A 144 -14.09 8.39 2.42
C CYS A 144 -15.58 8.04 2.48
N GLY A 145 -16.30 8.67 3.41
CA GLY A 145 -17.62 8.18 3.77
C GLY A 145 -17.58 6.70 4.20
N PRO A 146 -18.42 5.83 3.61
CA PRO A 146 -18.41 4.40 3.94
C PRO A 146 -17.35 3.59 3.17
N VAL A 147 -16.59 4.22 2.27
CA VAL A 147 -15.64 3.52 1.40
C VAL A 147 -14.24 3.55 2.00
N ARG A 148 -13.71 2.36 2.26
CA ARG A 148 -12.35 2.18 2.76
C ARG A 148 -11.37 2.15 1.61
N LEU A 149 -10.51 3.15 1.51
CA LEU A 149 -9.47 3.34 0.51
C LEU A 149 -8.11 3.01 1.09
N ILE A 150 -7.23 2.49 0.25
CA ILE A 150 -5.82 2.26 0.60
C ILE A 150 -4.90 2.86 -0.45
N ASP A 151 -3.75 3.32 0.00
CA ASP A 151 -2.66 3.79 -0.84
C ASP A 151 -1.32 3.59 -0.12
N ASN A 152 -0.22 3.79 -0.81
CA ASN A 152 1.10 3.79 -0.19
C ASN A 152 2.08 4.68 -0.95
N ILE A 153 3.20 4.99 -0.29
CA ILE A 153 4.29 5.79 -0.83
C ILE A 153 5.64 5.21 -0.38
N GLN A 154 6.57 5.06 -1.30
CA GLN A 154 7.93 4.62 -1.00
C GLN A 154 8.80 5.86 -0.72
N TYR A 155 9.56 5.78 0.38
CA TYR A 155 10.52 6.79 0.79
C TYR A 155 11.93 6.47 0.29
#